data_e97b2254f3f0b6c4bf20d2da1c548223
#
_entry.id   e97b2254f3f0b6c4bf20d2da1c548223
#
_cell.length_a   1.000
_cell.length_b   1.000
_cell.length_c   1.000
_cell.angle_alpha   90.00
_cell.angle_beta   90.00
_cell.angle_gamma   90.00
#
_symmetry.space_group_name_H-M   'P 1'
#
loop_
_entity.id
_entity.type
_entity.pdbx_description
1 polymer ?
#
loop_
_entity_poly.entity_id
_entity_poly.type
_entity_poly.pdbx_seq_one_letter_code
_entity_poly.pdbx_strand_id
1 'polypeptide(L)'
;MTMWKVFPALLSFVLCACVWEETDKSPTNESGEYLPLDDTEYPYAGLPRLVLETKDFKEIRDRDTPIPATMQVWGEKMPQGGIMGLSVKGRGNASFHAMPKYSLKIELSTSFPLLGMPSNKDWVLISNFPDRTLLKNYLMLNLARSLTGTYQPRSQFVELFLNREYMGVYQLSESIKVSQKRIHLPDQAFLFEKTTPRSEVSFVTKRGNNFRIRHPKNYSEGLLEEHINRWEEYLYSAKISKTVVEKWLDIKSFVDIYWLEEFSKNRDGQFNRSLFYSWLPGKTIYSGPAWDFDVSFESNWEGRPKVTPAEWFIKNYGWYKQLFKDPESWEFACNEWRQNRAVFLLALDSLQSYAAMLEGAAKNEFKRWNSLNNTEFWGFKEPYSSYDEAVDSLQSWIRQRIAWIDEHI
;
A
#
# COMPACT_ATOMS: atom_id res chain seq x y z
N MET A 1 12.51 72.89 -17.79
CA MET A 1 11.39 72.45 -18.62
C MET A 1 11.87 71.33 -19.50
N THR A 2 11.66 70.10 -19.18
CA THR A 2 11.68 68.99 -20.14
C THR A 2 11.02 67.79 -19.44
N MET A 3 9.81 67.45 -19.88
CA MET A 3 9.01 66.34 -19.39
C MET A 3 9.59 65.00 -19.84
N TRP A 4 9.85 64.12 -18.89
CA TRP A 4 10.12 62.71 -19.17
C TRP A 4 8.82 61.94 -19.17
N LYS A 5 8.48 61.38 -20.32
CA LYS A 5 7.37 60.43 -20.49
C LYS A 5 7.80 59.05 -19.96
N VAL A 6 7.10 58.56 -18.93
CA VAL A 6 7.24 57.20 -18.46
C VAL A 6 6.35 56.31 -19.34
N PHE A 7 6.95 55.35 -20.07
CA PHE A 7 6.24 54.29 -20.74
C PHE A 7 6.05 53.12 -19.73
N PRO A 8 4.84 52.57 -19.56
CA PRO A 8 4.68 51.33 -18.83
C PRO A 8 5.04 50.15 -19.74
N ALA A 9 6.06 49.38 -19.34
CA ALA A 9 6.35 48.09 -19.96
C ALA A 9 5.24 47.08 -19.58
N LEU A 10 4.42 46.72 -20.57
CA LEU A 10 3.55 45.55 -20.48
C LEU A 10 4.42 44.28 -20.47
N LEU A 11 4.57 43.65 -19.30
CA LEU A 11 5.07 42.30 -19.18
C LEU A 11 3.98 41.36 -19.65
N SER A 12 4.07 40.91 -20.89
CA SER A 12 3.24 39.82 -21.41
C SER A 12 3.72 38.52 -20.75
N PHE A 13 3.00 38.06 -19.71
CA PHE A 13 3.12 36.69 -19.27
C PHE A 13 2.57 35.77 -20.36
N VAL A 14 3.46 35.17 -21.12
CA VAL A 14 3.12 34.02 -21.95
C VAL A 14 2.88 32.86 -20.98
N LEU A 15 1.62 32.67 -20.61
CA LEU A 15 1.14 31.40 -20.07
C LEU A 15 1.32 30.36 -21.17
N CYS A 16 2.42 29.60 -21.08
CA CYS A 16 2.55 28.37 -21.83
C CYS A 16 1.57 27.37 -21.24
N ALA A 17 0.30 27.53 -21.58
CA ALA A 17 -0.69 26.49 -21.47
C ALA A 17 -0.19 25.41 -22.44
N CYS A 18 0.40 24.33 -21.91
CA CYS A 18 0.47 23.07 -22.63
C CYS A 18 -0.97 22.64 -22.89
N VAL A 19 -1.55 23.15 -23.94
CA VAL A 19 -2.72 22.58 -24.58
C VAL A 19 -2.22 21.23 -25.09
N TRP A 20 -2.57 20.18 -24.34
CA TRP A 20 -2.52 18.84 -24.88
C TRP A 20 -3.55 18.87 -26.02
N GLU A 21 -3.09 18.90 -27.26
CA GLU A 21 -3.93 18.51 -28.37
C GLU A 21 -4.46 17.14 -28.00
N GLU A 22 -5.77 17.07 -27.74
CA GLU A 22 -6.53 15.83 -27.80
C GLU A 22 -6.34 15.27 -29.19
N THR A 23 -5.28 14.50 -29.39
CA THR A 23 -5.26 13.57 -30.50
C THR A 23 -6.26 12.50 -30.11
N ASP A 24 -7.49 12.78 -30.46
CA ASP A 24 -8.65 11.93 -30.35
C ASP A 24 -8.43 10.64 -31.17
N LYS A 25 -7.69 9.72 -30.59
CA LYS A 25 -7.68 8.31 -30.95
C LYS A 25 -8.18 7.53 -29.76
N SER A 26 -9.42 7.84 -29.34
CA SER A 26 -10.23 6.85 -28.66
C SER A 26 -10.17 5.55 -29.48
N PRO A 27 -10.09 4.38 -28.83
CA PRO A 27 -10.21 3.11 -29.53
C PRO A 27 -11.64 2.90 -29.99
N THR A 28 -12.09 3.77 -30.88
CA THR A 28 -13.38 3.70 -31.56
C THR A 28 -13.10 3.20 -32.98
N ASN A 29 -14.04 2.41 -33.49
CA ASN A 29 -14.05 2.08 -34.90
C ASN A 29 -14.35 3.33 -35.76
N GLU A 30 -14.34 3.20 -37.10
CA GLU A 30 -14.61 4.30 -38.02
C GLU A 30 -16.02 4.91 -37.84
N SER A 31 -16.95 4.23 -37.16
CA SER A 31 -18.29 4.72 -36.80
C SER A 31 -18.34 5.46 -35.44
N GLY A 32 -17.23 5.58 -34.74
CA GLY A 32 -17.15 6.21 -33.41
C GLY A 32 -17.58 5.30 -32.25
N GLU A 33 -17.80 4.01 -32.51
CA GLU A 33 -18.10 3.04 -31.47
C GLU A 33 -16.83 2.55 -30.80
N TYR A 34 -16.90 2.30 -29.48
CA TYR A 34 -15.77 1.74 -28.73
C TYR A 34 -15.41 0.35 -29.25
N LEU A 35 -14.13 0.14 -29.50
CA LEU A 35 -13.63 -1.23 -29.80
C LEU A 35 -13.84 -2.09 -28.54
N PRO A 36 -14.54 -3.25 -28.64
CA PRO A 36 -14.71 -4.14 -27.52
C PRO A 36 -13.35 -4.67 -27.02
N LEU A 37 -13.27 -4.97 -25.74
CA LEU A 37 -12.15 -5.74 -25.22
C LEU A 37 -12.24 -7.16 -25.77
N ASP A 38 -11.12 -7.70 -26.25
CA ASP A 38 -11.03 -9.13 -26.51
C ASP A 38 -10.91 -9.87 -25.18
N ASP A 39 -12.02 -10.40 -24.71
CA ASP A 39 -12.12 -11.15 -23.47
C ASP A 39 -12.47 -12.64 -23.73
N THR A 40 -12.28 -13.10 -24.95
CA THR A 40 -12.54 -14.49 -25.35
C THR A 40 -11.72 -15.47 -24.50
N GLU A 41 -10.46 -15.14 -24.24
CA GLU A 41 -9.57 -15.96 -23.43
C GLU A 41 -9.75 -15.76 -21.92
N TYR A 42 -10.07 -14.51 -21.49
CA TYR A 42 -10.26 -14.11 -20.11
C TYR A 42 -11.63 -13.43 -19.96
N PRO A 43 -12.71 -14.22 -19.85
CA PRO A 43 -14.07 -13.69 -19.84
C PRO A 43 -14.34 -12.82 -18.62
N TYR A 44 -15.31 -11.93 -18.75
CA TYR A 44 -15.73 -11.06 -17.64
C TYR A 44 -16.10 -11.87 -16.40
N ALA A 45 -15.49 -11.51 -15.27
CA ALA A 45 -15.58 -12.25 -14.02
C ALA A 45 -16.25 -11.43 -12.87
N GLY A 46 -17.00 -10.37 -13.21
CA GLY A 46 -17.75 -9.59 -12.22
C GLY A 46 -16.99 -8.41 -11.61
N LEU A 47 -15.68 -8.30 -11.80
CA LEU A 47 -14.91 -7.16 -11.32
C LEU A 47 -14.91 -6.00 -12.33
N PRO A 48 -14.80 -4.74 -11.84
CA PRO A 48 -14.49 -3.63 -12.74
C PRO A 48 -13.19 -3.88 -13.50
N ARG A 49 -13.17 -3.57 -14.80
CA ARG A 49 -11.99 -3.69 -15.64
C ARG A 49 -11.35 -2.32 -15.82
N LEU A 50 -10.06 -2.20 -15.58
CA LEU A 50 -9.28 -1.02 -15.93
C LEU A 50 -8.56 -1.27 -17.25
N VAL A 51 -8.91 -0.51 -18.28
CA VAL A 51 -8.21 -0.52 -19.56
C VAL A 51 -7.25 0.64 -19.56
N LEU A 52 -5.96 0.36 -19.45
CA LEU A 52 -4.86 1.32 -19.41
C LEU A 52 -4.03 1.18 -20.68
N GLU A 53 -3.92 2.26 -21.43
CA GLU A 53 -3.15 2.29 -22.67
C GLU A 53 -2.05 3.34 -22.56
N THR A 54 -0.81 2.91 -22.61
CA THR A 54 0.35 3.81 -22.64
C THR A 54 0.47 4.44 -24.02
N LYS A 55 1.02 5.65 -24.08
CA LYS A 55 1.28 6.33 -25.35
C LYS A 55 2.12 5.41 -26.26
N ASP A 56 1.64 5.19 -27.49
CA ASP A 56 2.26 4.32 -28.50
C ASP A 56 2.45 2.86 -28.04
N PHE A 57 1.60 2.38 -27.11
CA PHE A 57 1.70 1.06 -26.50
C PHE A 57 3.09 0.76 -25.89
N LYS A 58 3.76 1.80 -25.41
CA LYS A 58 5.10 1.70 -24.84
C LYS A 58 5.10 0.84 -23.57
N GLU A 59 6.01 -0.12 -23.52
CA GLU A 59 6.20 -0.99 -22.36
C GLU A 59 6.67 -0.19 -21.13
N ILE A 60 6.18 -0.56 -19.94
CA ILE A 60 6.61 0.02 -18.66
C ILE A 60 7.84 -0.75 -18.19
N ARG A 61 9.03 -0.16 -18.36
CA ARG A 61 10.33 -0.82 -18.10
C ARG A 61 11.00 -0.43 -16.80
N ASP A 62 10.59 0.66 -16.18
CA ASP A 62 11.24 1.14 -14.96
C ASP A 62 10.25 1.80 -13.98
N ARG A 63 10.78 2.21 -12.81
CA ARG A 63 10.02 2.81 -11.72
C ARG A 63 10.21 4.31 -11.62
N ASP A 64 11.08 4.88 -12.42
CA ASP A 64 11.51 6.27 -12.28
C ASP A 64 10.90 7.15 -13.36
N THR A 65 10.78 6.64 -14.57
CA THR A 65 10.29 7.38 -15.75
C THR A 65 8.79 7.16 -15.95
N PRO A 66 7.92 8.14 -15.63
CA PRO A 66 6.51 8.05 -15.93
C PRO A 66 6.25 8.07 -17.45
N ILE A 67 5.33 7.23 -17.91
CA ILE A 67 4.89 7.19 -19.31
C ILE A 67 3.48 7.79 -19.37
N PRO A 68 3.23 8.75 -20.31
CA PRO A 68 1.86 9.21 -20.58
C PRO A 68 0.96 8.05 -21.00
N ALA A 69 -0.25 8.05 -20.49
CA ALA A 69 -1.23 7.00 -20.75
C ALA A 69 -2.66 7.52 -20.64
N THR A 70 -3.60 6.71 -21.08
CA THR A 70 -5.01 6.88 -20.83
C THR A 70 -5.56 5.69 -20.07
N MET A 71 -6.68 5.88 -19.37
CA MET A 71 -7.37 4.82 -18.66
C MET A 71 -8.87 4.99 -18.77
N GLN A 72 -9.57 3.86 -18.90
CA GLN A 72 -11.01 3.78 -18.77
C GLN A 72 -11.40 2.71 -17.77
N VAL A 73 -12.51 2.92 -17.08
CA VAL A 73 -13.17 1.87 -16.28
C VAL A 73 -14.21 1.20 -17.16
N TRP A 74 -14.18 -0.11 -17.25
CA TRP A 74 -15.13 -0.91 -18.00
C TRP A 74 -15.94 -1.83 -17.09
N GLY A 75 -17.23 -2.01 -17.41
CA GLY A 75 -18.03 -3.14 -16.93
C GLY A 75 -17.86 -4.35 -17.83
N GLU A 76 -18.91 -5.15 -17.94
CA GLU A 76 -18.87 -6.39 -18.76
C GLU A 76 -18.61 -6.12 -20.25
N LYS A 77 -19.32 -5.16 -20.86
CA LYS A 77 -19.30 -4.96 -22.32
C LYS A 77 -18.93 -3.55 -22.76
N MET A 78 -19.06 -2.57 -21.87
CA MET A 78 -18.92 -1.16 -22.23
C MET A 78 -18.14 -0.37 -21.19
N PRO A 79 -17.47 0.72 -21.62
CA PRO A 79 -16.84 1.63 -20.67
C PRO A 79 -17.89 2.31 -19.79
N GLN A 80 -17.50 2.52 -18.53
CA GLN A 80 -18.26 3.23 -17.51
C GLN A 80 -17.61 4.60 -17.28
N GLY A 81 -18.00 5.59 -18.06
CA GLY A 81 -17.45 6.95 -17.99
C GLY A 81 -16.43 7.25 -19.09
N GLY A 82 -15.88 8.45 -19.03
CA GLY A 82 -14.92 8.96 -20.03
C GLY A 82 -13.50 8.43 -19.88
N ILE A 83 -12.68 8.75 -20.87
CA ILE A 83 -11.24 8.48 -20.84
C ILE A 83 -10.56 9.45 -19.87
N MET A 84 -9.68 8.92 -19.03
CA MET A 84 -8.88 9.69 -18.09
C MET A 84 -7.42 9.72 -18.55
N GLY A 85 -6.88 10.92 -18.76
CA GLY A 85 -5.44 11.10 -18.97
C GLY A 85 -4.66 10.86 -17.68
N LEU A 86 -3.50 10.22 -17.77
CA LEU A 86 -2.63 9.94 -16.63
C LEU A 86 -1.17 9.76 -17.05
N SER A 87 -0.30 9.64 -16.05
CA SER A 87 1.00 9.02 -16.22
C SER A 87 1.09 7.74 -15.39
N VAL A 88 1.82 6.74 -15.90
CA VAL A 88 2.02 5.44 -15.25
C VAL A 88 3.48 5.07 -15.23
N LYS A 89 3.90 4.39 -14.16
CA LYS A 89 5.23 3.78 -14.03
C LYS A 89 5.20 2.56 -13.14
N GLY A 90 6.25 1.73 -13.23
CA GLY A 90 6.43 0.61 -12.34
C GLY A 90 6.51 1.02 -10.86
N ARG A 91 6.14 0.12 -9.96
CA ARG A 91 6.21 0.31 -8.52
C ARG A 91 6.67 -0.98 -7.83
N GLY A 92 7.28 -0.83 -6.67
CA GLY A 92 7.85 -1.91 -5.87
C GLY A 92 9.37 -1.98 -5.99
N ASN A 93 10.01 -2.78 -5.16
CA ASN A 93 11.44 -3.04 -5.22
C ASN A 93 11.68 -4.43 -5.84
N ALA A 94 11.79 -5.45 -5.00
CA ALA A 94 12.01 -6.82 -5.45
C ALA A 94 10.89 -7.33 -6.37
N SER A 95 9.63 -7.00 -6.05
CA SER A 95 8.48 -7.41 -6.86
C SER A 95 8.52 -6.89 -8.30
N PHE A 96 9.02 -5.67 -8.52
CA PHE A 96 9.13 -5.12 -9.88
C PHE A 96 10.21 -5.80 -10.72
N HIS A 97 11.33 -6.19 -10.10
CA HIS A 97 12.48 -6.75 -10.83
C HIS A 97 12.46 -8.29 -10.92
N ALA A 98 11.82 -8.95 -9.96
CA ALA A 98 11.91 -10.41 -9.81
C ALA A 98 10.60 -11.14 -10.16
N MET A 99 9.50 -10.43 -10.39
CA MET A 99 8.20 -11.05 -10.66
C MET A 99 7.67 -10.65 -12.02
N PRO A 100 7.02 -11.58 -12.75
CA PRO A 100 6.47 -11.28 -14.08
C PRO A 100 5.27 -10.31 -14.02
N LYS A 101 4.53 -10.32 -12.92
CA LYS A 101 3.42 -9.41 -12.64
C LYS A 101 3.83 -8.40 -11.57
N TYR A 102 3.95 -7.15 -11.94
CA TYR A 102 4.43 -6.08 -11.06
C TYR A 102 3.36 -5.01 -10.79
N SER A 103 3.53 -4.33 -9.69
CA SER A 103 2.64 -3.24 -9.29
C SER A 103 2.92 -1.96 -10.08
N LEU A 104 1.90 -1.09 -10.22
CA LEU A 104 1.99 0.16 -10.95
C LEU A 104 1.66 1.36 -10.05
N LYS A 105 2.30 2.49 -10.29
CA LYS A 105 1.89 3.80 -9.79
C LYS A 105 1.22 4.57 -10.91
N ILE A 106 0.02 5.11 -10.61
CA ILE A 106 -0.77 5.93 -11.53
C ILE A 106 -0.86 7.34 -10.94
N GLU A 107 -0.69 8.36 -11.78
CA GLU A 107 -0.97 9.74 -11.46
C GLU A 107 -1.91 10.33 -12.51
N LEU A 108 -3.19 10.53 -12.13
CA LEU A 108 -4.20 11.12 -13.02
C LEU A 108 -3.88 12.58 -13.33
N SER A 109 -4.14 13.04 -14.53
CA SER A 109 -4.00 14.44 -14.95
C SER A 109 -4.88 15.37 -14.10
N THR A 110 -6.07 14.92 -13.75
CA THR A 110 -7.00 15.61 -12.86
C THR A 110 -7.42 14.74 -11.70
N SER A 111 -7.72 15.35 -10.56
CA SER A 111 -8.21 14.60 -9.39
C SER A 111 -9.60 14.02 -9.68
N PHE A 112 -9.76 12.71 -9.55
CA PHE A 112 -10.99 12.00 -9.85
C PHE A 112 -11.27 10.89 -8.82
N PRO A 113 -12.54 10.63 -8.45
CA PRO A 113 -12.93 9.51 -7.62
C PRO A 113 -12.89 8.21 -8.45
N LEU A 114 -12.20 7.17 -7.98
CA LEU A 114 -12.18 5.87 -8.64
C LEU A 114 -12.93 4.84 -7.81
N LEU A 115 -13.88 4.15 -8.43
CA LEU A 115 -14.65 3.05 -7.83
C LEU A 115 -15.19 3.36 -6.42
N GLY A 116 -15.81 4.54 -6.24
CA GLY A 116 -16.38 5.00 -4.97
C GLY A 116 -15.36 5.50 -3.94
N MET A 117 -14.07 5.45 -4.23
CA MET A 117 -13.03 6.01 -3.35
C MET A 117 -12.89 7.53 -3.57
N PRO A 118 -12.54 8.30 -2.52
CA PRO A 118 -12.42 9.75 -2.61
C PRO A 118 -11.44 10.23 -3.66
N SER A 119 -11.83 11.31 -4.36
CA SER A 119 -11.07 11.91 -5.45
C SER A 119 -9.62 12.25 -5.07
N ASN A 120 -8.67 11.80 -5.87
CA ASN A 120 -7.25 12.12 -5.81
C ASN A 120 -6.62 11.91 -7.19
N LYS A 121 -5.35 12.36 -7.36
CA LYS A 121 -4.55 12.06 -8.55
C LYS A 121 -3.74 10.77 -8.40
N ASP A 122 -3.23 10.48 -7.21
CA ASP A 122 -2.26 9.41 -6.97
C ASP A 122 -2.94 8.11 -6.55
N TRP A 123 -2.74 7.06 -7.33
CA TRP A 123 -3.27 5.72 -7.11
C TRP A 123 -2.18 4.68 -7.31
N VAL A 124 -2.40 3.49 -6.77
CA VAL A 124 -1.53 2.35 -7.00
C VAL A 124 -2.36 1.13 -7.40
N LEU A 125 -1.83 0.36 -8.34
CA LEU A 125 -2.32 -0.98 -8.69
C LEU A 125 -1.35 -1.98 -8.07
N ILE A 126 -1.79 -2.64 -7.00
CA ILE A 126 -1.00 -3.66 -6.30
C ILE A 126 -1.23 -4.99 -7.00
N SER A 127 -0.15 -5.65 -7.42
CA SER A 127 -0.25 -6.89 -8.20
C SER A 127 -0.69 -8.09 -7.38
N ASN A 128 -0.45 -8.10 -6.07
CA ASN A 128 -0.64 -9.22 -5.15
C ASN A 128 -0.06 -10.55 -5.65
N PHE A 129 0.90 -10.53 -6.57
CA PHE A 129 1.45 -11.72 -7.21
C PHE A 129 2.04 -12.74 -6.23
N PRO A 130 2.70 -12.32 -5.13
CA PRO A 130 3.19 -13.25 -4.11
C PRO A 130 2.10 -14.01 -3.36
N ASP A 131 0.90 -13.45 -3.30
CA ASP A 131 -0.21 -13.96 -2.51
C ASP A 131 -1.14 -14.85 -3.36
N ARG A 132 -1.14 -16.15 -3.10
CA ARG A 132 -1.99 -17.12 -3.80
C ARG A 132 -3.48 -16.94 -3.51
N THR A 133 -3.82 -16.24 -2.43
CA THR A 133 -5.20 -15.87 -2.13
C THR A 133 -5.62 -14.56 -2.77
N LEU A 134 -4.69 -13.69 -3.18
CA LEU A 134 -4.89 -12.32 -3.64
C LEU A 134 -5.52 -11.39 -2.57
N LEU A 135 -5.73 -11.87 -1.34
CA LEU A 135 -6.57 -11.25 -0.31
C LEU A 135 -5.79 -10.57 0.82
N LYS A 136 -4.52 -10.91 1.07
CA LYS A 136 -3.77 -10.49 2.27
C LYS A 136 -3.74 -8.98 2.46
N ASN A 137 -3.34 -8.23 1.44
CA ASN A 137 -3.35 -6.77 1.49
C ASN A 137 -4.77 -6.21 1.69
N TYR A 138 -5.75 -6.75 0.98
CA TYR A 138 -7.14 -6.29 1.07
C TYR A 138 -7.72 -6.54 2.47
N LEU A 139 -7.54 -7.74 2.99
CA LEU A 139 -7.95 -8.13 4.34
C LEU A 139 -7.34 -7.21 5.39
N MET A 140 -6.02 -7.02 5.35
CA MET A 140 -5.30 -6.24 6.36
C MET A 140 -5.59 -4.75 6.30
N LEU A 141 -5.78 -4.16 5.12
CA LEU A 141 -6.18 -2.75 5.00
C LEU A 141 -7.62 -2.52 5.49
N ASN A 142 -8.54 -3.48 5.27
CA ASN A 142 -9.88 -3.41 5.83
C ASN A 142 -9.88 -3.57 7.35
N LEU A 143 -9.12 -4.54 7.86
CA LEU A 143 -8.91 -4.73 9.31
C LEU A 143 -8.34 -3.47 9.95
N ALA A 144 -7.31 -2.87 9.36
CA ALA A 144 -6.70 -1.63 9.85
C ALA A 144 -7.71 -0.48 9.96
N ARG A 145 -8.60 -0.33 8.98
CA ARG A 145 -9.66 0.70 9.03
C ARG A 145 -10.65 0.46 10.16
N SER A 146 -10.97 -0.79 10.45
CA SER A 146 -11.89 -1.15 11.54
C SER A 146 -11.23 -1.00 12.91
N LEU A 147 -9.91 -1.22 13.01
CA LEU A 147 -9.16 -1.20 14.26
C LEU A 147 -8.77 0.21 14.69
N THR A 148 -8.21 1.01 13.77
CA THR A 148 -7.52 2.25 14.16
C THR A 148 -8.42 3.48 14.29
N GLY A 149 -9.58 3.47 13.65
CA GLY A 149 -10.47 4.64 13.61
C GLY A 149 -9.89 5.87 12.88
N THR A 150 -8.69 5.75 12.28
CA THR A 150 -8.01 6.81 11.53
C THR A 150 -7.90 6.46 10.04
N TYR A 151 -7.35 7.39 9.25
CA TYR A 151 -7.16 7.12 7.82
C TYR A 151 -6.32 5.87 7.60
N GLN A 152 -6.87 4.95 6.84
CA GLN A 152 -6.17 3.81 6.26
C GLN A 152 -6.50 3.75 4.77
N PRO A 153 -5.57 3.33 3.90
CA PRO A 153 -5.81 3.27 2.47
C PRO A 153 -7.02 2.40 2.12
N ARG A 154 -7.93 2.95 1.30
CA ARG A 154 -9.05 2.21 0.72
C ARG A 154 -8.60 1.54 -0.56
N SER A 155 -9.22 0.44 -0.89
CA SER A 155 -8.91 -0.28 -2.12
C SER A 155 -10.11 -1.04 -2.67
N GLN A 156 -10.04 -1.38 -3.96
CA GLN A 156 -11.02 -2.17 -4.70
C GLN A 156 -10.28 -3.15 -5.62
N PHE A 157 -10.82 -4.34 -5.81
CA PHE A 157 -10.29 -5.26 -6.82
C PHE A 157 -10.75 -4.85 -8.21
N VAL A 158 -9.84 -5.02 -9.15
CA VAL A 158 -10.06 -4.76 -10.59
C VAL A 158 -9.35 -5.81 -11.42
N GLU A 159 -9.83 -6.06 -12.63
CA GLU A 159 -9.05 -6.73 -13.67
C GLU A 159 -8.35 -5.67 -14.52
N LEU A 160 -7.05 -5.80 -14.74
CA LEU A 160 -6.25 -4.85 -15.54
C LEU A 160 -6.03 -5.38 -16.95
N PHE A 161 -6.35 -4.54 -17.94
CA PHE A 161 -5.88 -4.66 -19.31
C PHE A 161 -4.86 -3.54 -19.55
N LEU A 162 -3.63 -3.91 -19.81
CA LEU A 162 -2.54 -2.98 -20.14
C LEU A 162 -2.21 -3.11 -21.62
N ASN A 163 -2.36 -2.02 -22.38
CA ASN A 163 -2.16 -2.04 -23.82
C ASN A 163 -2.98 -3.15 -24.51
N ARG A 164 -4.21 -3.36 -24.05
CA ARG A 164 -5.15 -4.39 -24.47
C ARG A 164 -4.80 -5.84 -24.08
N GLU A 165 -3.67 -6.06 -23.43
CA GLU A 165 -3.29 -7.36 -22.90
C GLU A 165 -3.85 -7.54 -21.47
N TYR A 166 -4.47 -8.70 -21.20
CA TYR A 166 -4.95 -9.03 -19.86
C TYR A 166 -3.79 -9.26 -18.89
N MET A 167 -3.76 -8.51 -17.82
CA MET A 167 -2.69 -8.53 -16.80
C MET A 167 -3.12 -9.19 -15.49
N GLY A 168 -4.37 -9.60 -15.37
CA GLY A 168 -4.88 -10.28 -14.17
C GLY A 168 -5.57 -9.36 -13.17
N VAL A 169 -5.79 -9.89 -11.98
CA VAL A 169 -6.43 -9.21 -10.86
C VAL A 169 -5.45 -8.28 -10.16
N TYR A 170 -5.82 -7.01 -10.04
CA TYR A 170 -5.06 -6.02 -9.28
C TYR A 170 -5.93 -5.45 -8.16
N GLN A 171 -5.29 -5.00 -7.11
CA GLN A 171 -5.92 -4.20 -6.06
C GLN A 171 -5.63 -2.72 -6.34
N LEU A 172 -6.62 -1.98 -6.87
CA LEU A 172 -6.55 -0.52 -6.98
C LEU A 172 -6.66 0.08 -5.59
N SER A 173 -5.64 0.77 -5.13
CA SER A 173 -5.56 1.34 -3.78
C SER A 173 -5.20 2.81 -3.80
N GLU A 174 -5.66 3.52 -2.77
CA GLU A 174 -5.15 4.85 -2.45
C GLU A 174 -3.66 4.78 -2.14
N SER A 175 -2.84 5.65 -2.74
CA SER A 175 -1.43 5.76 -2.35
C SER A 175 -1.28 6.48 -1.01
N ILE A 176 -0.28 6.12 -0.21
CA ILE A 176 0.05 6.85 1.01
C ILE A 176 0.57 8.23 0.63
N LYS A 177 -0.20 9.26 1.00
CA LYS A 177 0.07 10.66 0.64
C LYS A 177 -0.60 11.61 1.63
N VAL A 178 0.07 12.70 1.95
CA VAL A 178 -0.53 13.81 2.69
C VAL A 178 -1.47 14.57 1.77
N SER A 179 -2.74 14.61 2.13
CA SER A 179 -3.78 15.41 1.45
C SER A 179 -5.05 15.46 2.31
N GLN A 180 -5.96 16.39 2.03
CA GLN A 180 -7.22 16.56 2.77
C GLN A 180 -8.09 15.29 2.82
N LYS A 181 -8.06 14.45 1.78
CA LYS A 181 -8.91 13.24 1.66
C LYS A 181 -8.17 11.94 2.02
N ARG A 182 -6.92 12.03 2.44
CA ARG A 182 -6.08 10.91 2.89
C ARG A 182 -5.44 11.22 4.24
N ILE A 183 -4.12 11.15 4.36
CA ILE A 183 -3.44 11.55 5.60
C ILE A 183 -3.52 13.08 5.69
N HIS A 184 -4.29 13.57 6.66
CA HIS A 184 -4.42 15.01 6.89
C HIS A 184 -3.40 15.45 7.94
N LEU A 185 -2.37 16.18 7.49
CA LEU A 185 -1.31 16.70 8.35
C LEU A 185 -1.13 18.21 8.10
N PRO A 186 -0.79 18.98 9.14
CA PRO A 186 -0.30 20.36 8.98
C PRO A 186 0.98 20.41 8.14
N ASP A 187 1.23 21.54 7.47
CA ASP A 187 2.39 21.70 6.58
C ASP A 187 3.74 21.49 7.28
N GLN A 188 3.83 21.76 8.59
CA GLN A 188 5.04 21.57 9.38
C GLN A 188 5.22 20.14 9.90
N ALA A 189 4.23 19.27 9.72
CA ALA A 189 4.30 17.90 10.17
C ALA A 189 5.10 17.03 9.20
N PHE A 190 5.73 16.02 9.73
CA PHE A 190 6.45 15.02 8.94
C PHE A 190 5.58 13.76 8.75
N LEU A 191 5.58 13.23 7.54
CA LEU A 191 5.26 11.84 7.24
C LEU A 191 6.55 11.14 6.84
N PHE A 192 6.92 10.08 7.53
CA PHE A 192 8.15 9.34 7.25
C PHE A 192 7.92 7.82 7.36
N GLU A 193 8.78 7.07 6.71
CA GLU A 193 8.69 5.60 6.71
C GLU A 193 10.02 4.96 7.10
N LYS A 194 9.94 3.84 7.79
CA LYS A 194 11.07 2.93 7.96
C LYS A 194 11.41 2.33 6.61
N THR A 195 12.68 2.37 6.25
CA THR A 195 13.16 1.88 4.95
C THR A 195 14.45 1.07 5.10
N THR A 196 14.93 0.50 4.01
CA THR A 196 16.19 -0.25 3.97
C THR A 196 17.29 0.55 3.28
N PRO A 197 18.58 0.22 3.50
CA PRO A 197 19.69 0.91 2.79
C PRO A 197 19.63 0.81 1.26
N ARG A 198 18.85 -0.15 0.72
CA ARG A 198 18.66 -0.32 -0.74
C ARG A 198 17.56 0.56 -1.32
N SER A 199 16.84 1.28 -0.49
CA SER A 199 15.77 2.20 -0.87
C SER A 199 16.26 3.65 -0.74
N GLU A 200 15.44 4.60 -1.14
CA GLU A 200 15.71 6.01 -0.87
C GLU A 200 15.72 6.26 0.64
N VAL A 201 16.82 6.83 1.15
CA VAL A 201 17.03 7.13 2.57
C VAL A 201 17.21 8.64 2.72
N SER A 202 16.44 9.26 3.61
CA SER A 202 16.58 10.68 3.95
C SER A 202 17.55 10.89 5.12
N PHE A 203 17.51 9.98 6.12
CA PHE A 203 18.46 10.01 7.23
C PHE A 203 18.64 8.61 7.83
N VAL A 204 19.74 8.45 8.57
CA VAL A 204 20.07 7.23 9.32
C VAL A 204 20.28 7.60 10.77
N THR A 205 19.56 6.98 11.69
CA THR A 205 19.74 7.24 13.13
C THR A 205 21.10 6.76 13.65
N LYS A 206 21.51 7.24 14.82
CA LYS A 206 22.72 6.76 15.50
C LYS A 206 22.73 5.25 15.76
N ARG A 207 21.55 4.62 15.74
CA ARG A 207 21.40 3.16 15.88
C ARG A 207 21.36 2.41 14.54
N GLY A 208 21.59 3.10 13.43
CA GLY A 208 21.62 2.50 12.11
C GLY A 208 20.24 2.28 11.49
N ASN A 209 19.18 2.88 12.02
CA ASN A 209 17.84 2.79 11.43
C ASN A 209 17.69 3.78 10.28
N ASN A 210 17.30 3.27 9.11
CA ASN A 210 17.11 4.07 7.90
C ASN A 210 15.66 4.56 7.85
N PHE A 211 15.48 5.84 7.59
CA PHE A 211 14.18 6.46 7.39
C PHE A 211 14.13 7.30 6.12
N ARG A 212 12.96 7.33 5.51
CA ARG A 212 12.65 8.17 4.35
C ARG A 212 11.56 9.16 4.72
N ILE A 213 11.81 10.47 4.51
CA ILE A 213 10.81 11.52 4.67
C ILE A 213 9.94 11.57 3.40
N ARG A 214 8.64 11.42 3.57
CA ARG A 214 7.64 11.45 2.50
C ARG A 214 6.97 12.82 2.39
N HIS A 215 6.92 13.55 3.49
CA HIS A 215 6.39 14.91 3.61
C HIS A 215 7.03 15.60 4.83
N PRO A 216 7.28 16.91 4.76
CA PRO A 216 7.20 17.76 3.58
C PRO A 216 8.33 17.46 2.58
N LYS A 217 8.21 17.94 1.34
CA LYS A 217 9.29 17.78 0.35
C LYS A 217 10.50 18.65 0.69
N ASN A 218 10.23 19.88 1.17
CA ASN A 218 11.25 20.81 1.63
C ASN A 218 11.19 20.85 3.16
N TYR A 219 12.18 20.34 3.83
CA TYR A 219 12.24 20.25 5.29
C TYR A 219 13.59 20.75 5.81
N SER A 220 13.60 21.19 7.07
CA SER A 220 14.82 21.54 7.77
C SER A 220 15.62 20.27 8.05
N GLU A 221 16.83 20.19 7.51
CA GLU A 221 17.72 19.06 7.77
C GLU A 221 17.97 18.89 9.27
N GLY A 222 17.96 17.64 9.70
CA GLY A 222 18.31 17.26 11.08
C GLY A 222 17.17 17.34 12.10
N LEU A 223 16.10 18.12 11.90
CA LEU A 223 15.07 18.29 12.93
C LEU A 223 14.36 16.97 13.31
N LEU A 224 13.90 16.21 12.32
CA LEU A 224 13.29 14.91 12.56
C LEU A 224 14.32 13.87 13.00
N GLU A 225 15.50 13.86 12.39
CA GLU A 225 16.58 12.95 12.75
C GLU A 225 17.00 13.11 14.21
N GLU A 226 17.19 14.36 14.68
CA GLU A 226 17.52 14.64 16.07
C GLU A 226 16.41 14.16 17.03
N HIS A 227 15.14 14.41 16.66
CA HIS A 227 14.00 13.95 17.47
C HIS A 227 13.97 12.42 17.59
N ILE A 228 14.14 11.70 16.47
CA ILE A 228 14.17 10.24 16.46
C ILE A 228 15.40 9.69 17.21
N ASN A 229 16.57 10.31 17.07
CA ASN A 229 17.76 9.91 17.81
C ASN A 229 17.56 10.04 19.34
N ARG A 230 16.91 11.12 19.80
CA ARG A 230 16.57 11.32 21.23
C ARG A 230 15.53 10.32 21.71
N TRP A 231 14.52 10.05 20.90
CA TRP A 231 13.55 8.98 21.18
C TRP A 231 14.24 7.62 21.33
N GLU A 232 15.09 7.24 20.39
CA GLU A 232 15.81 5.95 20.44
C GLU A 232 16.77 5.90 21.62
N GLU A 233 17.44 6.99 21.98
CA GLU A 233 18.29 7.04 23.16
C GLU A 233 17.49 6.72 24.44
N TYR A 234 16.32 7.33 24.60
CA TYR A 234 15.43 7.03 25.71
C TYR A 234 14.91 5.59 25.65
N LEU A 235 14.38 5.15 24.52
CA LEU A 235 13.78 3.81 24.31
C LEU A 235 14.76 2.68 24.67
N TYR A 236 16.03 2.88 24.40
CA TYR A 236 17.08 1.88 24.69
C TYR A 236 17.77 2.13 26.05
N SER A 237 17.29 3.05 26.86
CA SER A 237 17.76 3.24 28.22
C SER A 237 17.23 2.15 29.16
N ALA A 238 17.87 2.02 30.31
CA ALA A 238 17.41 1.07 31.35
C ALA A 238 16.16 1.53 32.11
N LYS A 239 15.61 2.72 31.78
CA LYS A 239 14.53 3.39 32.54
C LYS A 239 13.29 3.61 31.70
N ILE A 240 12.95 2.69 30.82
CA ILE A 240 11.73 2.80 30.03
C ILE A 240 10.50 2.63 30.94
N SER A 241 9.49 3.49 30.75
CA SER A 241 8.18 3.38 31.41
C SER A 241 7.08 3.95 30.50
N LYS A 242 5.89 3.37 30.57
CA LYS A 242 4.70 3.78 29.79
C LYS A 242 4.43 5.29 29.90
N THR A 243 4.43 5.82 31.12
CA THR A 243 4.18 7.26 31.37
C THR A 243 5.16 8.19 30.63
N VAL A 244 6.41 7.78 30.44
CA VAL A 244 7.38 8.57 29.68
C VAL A 244 7.27 8.28 28.19
N VAL A 245 6.99 7.04 27.80
CA VAL A 245 6.72 6.66 26.40
C VAL A 245 5.59 7.51 25.81
N GLU A 246 4.49 7.72 26.55
CA GLU A 246 3.34 8.54 26.15
C GLU A 246 3.66 10.02 25.90
N LYS A 247 4.82 10.51 26.33
CA LYS A 247 5.33 11.84 25.96
C LYS A 247 5.99 11.87 24.59
N TRP A 248 6.42 10.72 24.08
CA TRP A 248 7.10 10.56 22.80
C TRP A 248 6.18 10.01 21.72
N LEU A 249 5.35 9.04 22.08
CA LEU A 249 4.50 8.29 21.16
C LEU A 249 3.02 8.45 21.51
N ASP A 250 2.19 8.47 20.48
CA ASP A 250 0.80 8.07 20.63
C ASP A 250 0.77 6.54 20.79
N ILE A 251 0.81 6.06 22.03
CA ILE A 251 0.99 4.62 22.34
C ILE A 251 -0.14 3.78 21.75
N LYS A 252 -1.37 4.31 21.67
CA LYS A 252 -2.49 3.60 21.06
C LYS A 252 -2.22 3.31 19.60
N SER A 253 -1.80 4.29 18.82
CA SER A 253 -1.49 4.09 17.40
C SER A 253 -0.35 3.09 17.18
N PHE A 254 0.66 3.10 18.06
CA PHE A 254 1.74 2.12 18.01
C PHE A 254 1.27 0.72 18.32
N VAL A 255 0.37 0.55 19.27
CA VAL A 255 -0.20 -0.75 19.64
C VAL A 255 -1.17 -1.24 18.56
N ASP A 256 -1.96 -0.37 17.95
CA ASP A 256 -2.84 -0.76 16.83
C ASP A 256 -2.02 -1.31 15.64
N ILE A 257 -0.98 -0.58 15.23
CA ILE A 257 -0.08 -1.05 14.15
C ILE A 257 0.69 -2.30 14.59
N TYR A 258 1.15 -2.39 15.84
CA TYR A 258 1.76 -3.59 16.38
C TYR A 258 0.86 -4.81 16.20
N TRP A 259 -0.42 -4.72 16.58
CA TRP A 259 -1.32 -5.86 16.47
C TRP A 259 -1.61 -6.25 15.02
N LEU A 260 -1.69 -5.30 14.10
CA LEU A 260 -1.81 -5.62 12.67
C LEU A 260 -0.59 -6.40 12.15
N GLU A 261 0.60 -5.93 12.48
CA GLU A 261 1.86 -6.54 12.06
C GLU A 261 2.11 -7.88 12.77
N GLU A 262 1.81 -7.97 14.08
CA GLU A 262 1.99 -9.18 14.88
C GLU A 262 0.96 -10.27 14.52
N PHE A 263 -0.30 -9.89 14.35
CA PHE A 263 -1.37 -10.80 13.94
C PHE A 263 -1.06 -11.45 12.60
N SER A 264 -0.64 -10.65 11.64
CA SER A 264 -0.31 -11.13 10.29
C SER A 264 1.10 -11.72 10.18
N LYS A 265 1.94 -11.58 11.21
CA LYS A 265 3.37 -11.92 11.17
C LYS A 265 4.07 -11.38 9.94
N ASN A 266 3.79 -10.12 9.61
CA ASN A 266 4.37 -9.48 8.44
C ASN A 266 5.89 -9.41 8.55
N ARG A 267 6.61 -10.02 7.59
CA ARG A 267 8.08 -10.02 7.59
C ARG A 267 8.67 -8.63 7.40
N ASP A 268 8.02 -7.78 6.65
CA ASP A 268 8.46 -6.40 6.44
C ASP A 268 8.21 -5.55 7.69
N GLY A 269 7.19 -5.88 8.48
CA GLY A 269 6.88 -5.28 9.78
C GLY A 269 7.89 -5.57 10.90
N GLN A 270 8.88 -6.46 10.69
CA GLN A 270 10.00 -6.70 11.64
C GLN A 270 10.94 -5.49 11.79
N PHE A 271 10.43 -4.29 11.76
CA PHE A 271 11.17 -3.03 11.77
C PHE A 271 12.14 -2.91 10.59
N ASN A 272 11.73 -3.45 9.45
CA ASN A 272 12.53 -3.52 8.25
C ASN A 272 12.15 -2.44 7.24
N ARG A 273 10.88 -2.39 6.79
CA ARG A 273 10.38 -1.42 5.82
C ARG A 273 8.87 -1.25 5.94
N SER A 274 8.31 -0.31 5.17
CA SER A 274 6.86 -0.08 5.00
C SER A 274 6.09 0.26 6.28
N LEU A 275 6.79 0.60 7.38
CA LEU A 275 6.19 1.15 8.59
C LEU A 275 6.18 2.66 8.49
N PHE A 276 5.00 3.25 8.54
CA PHE A 276 4.79 4.69 8.42
C PHE A 276 4.56 5.34 9.76
N TYR A 277 5.06 6.58 9.87
CA TYR A 277 4.93 7.40 11.06
C TYR A 277 4.65 8.83 10.66
N SER A 278 3.96 9.58 11.53
CA SER A 278 3.86 11.03 11.42
C SER A 278 4.25 11.72 12.71
N TRP A 279 4.81 12.93 12.57
CA TRP A 279 5.21 13.74 13.70
C TRP A 279 5.02 15.23 13.40
N LEU A 280 4.36 15.93 14.31
CA LEU A 280 4.32 17.38 14.34
C LEU A 280 5.27 17.86 15.45
N PRO A 281 6.23 18.78 15.20
CA PRO A 281 7.11 19.30 16.22
C PRO A 281 6.36 19.74 17.48
N GLY A 282 6.81 19.24 18.64
CA GLY A 282 6.16 19.46 19.94
C GLY A 282 4.97 18.55 20.26
N LYS A 283 4.66 17.59 19.40
CA LYS A 283 3.65 16.54 19.62
C LYS A 283 4.29 15.15 19.67
N THR A 284 3.48 14.14 19.98
CA THR A 284 3.87 12.73 19.95
C THR A 284 4.01 12.22 18.54
N ILE A 285 4.85 11.20 18.33
CA ILE A 285 4.93 10.45 17.09
C ILE A 285 3.70 9.55 17.01
N TYR A 286 3.03 9.56 15.87
CA TYR A 286 1.90 8.69 15.53
C TYR A 286 2.35 7.58 14.58
N SER A 287 1.91 6.34 14.80
CA SER A 287 2.20 5.19 13.94
C SER A 287 1.06 4.92 12.98
N GLY A 288 1.37 4.71 11.69
CA GLY A 288 0.41 4.47 10.63
C GLY A 288 0.57 5.44 9.45
N PRO A 289 -0.17 5.19 8.37
CA PRO A 289 -1.12 4.08 8.14
C PRO A 289 -0.43 2.74 7.91
N ALA A 290 -1.19 1.66 8.05
CA ALA A 290 -0.77 0.29 7.72
C ALA A 290 -0.56 0.13 6.21
N TRP A 291 0.44 -0.69 5.81
CA TRP A 291 0.78 -0.89 4.41
C TRP A 291 1.61 -2.16 4.20
N ASP A 292 1.45 -2.83 3.02
CA ASP A 292 2.38 -3.82 2.48
C ASP A 292 2.37 -5.19 3.22
N PHE A 293 1.25 -5.90 3.10
CA PHE A 293 1.01 -7.19 3.77
C PHE A 293 1.10 -8.39 2.82
N ASP A 294 1.66 -8.26 1.62
CA ASP A 294 1.73 -9.34 0.64
C ASP A 294 2.63 -10.51 1.06
N VAL A 295 3.56 -10.29 1.96
CA VAL A 295 4.49 -11.31 2.51
C VAL A 295 4.18 -11.70 3.96
N SER A 296 2.91 -11.63 4.34
CA SER A 296 2.41 -11.94 5.68
C SER A 296 1.79 -13.34 5.78
N PHE A 297 1.33 -13.70 6.99
CA PHE A 297 0.70 -14.97 7.33
C PHE A 297 1.59 -16.19 7.05
N GLU A 298 1.04 -17.23 6.45
CA GLU A 298 1.73 -18.52 6.14
C GLU A 298 2.84 -18.42 5.08
N SER A 299 3.25 -17.22 4.69
CA SER A 299 4.25 -17.01 3.64
C SER A 299 5.53 -17.83 3.87
N ASN A 300 5.82 -18.73 2.95
CA ASN A 300 6.99 -19.59 2.98
C ASN A 300 8.00 -19.13 1.91
N TRP A 301 9.19 -18.71 2.37
CA TRP A 301 10.25 -18.21 1.52
C TRP A 301 11.46 -19.12 1.55
N GLU A 302 12.04 -19.38 0.40
CA GLU A 302 13.28 -20.14 0.29
C GLU A 302 14.38 -19.57 1.20
N GLY A 303 15.05 -20.48 1.90
CA GLY A 303 16.12 -20.12 2.83
C GLY A 303 15.69 -19.40 4.11
N ARG A 304 14.36 -19.34 4.39
CA ARG A 304 13.85 -18.80 5.65
C ARG A 304 12.93 -19.80 6.35
N PRO A 305 12.89 -19.81 7.68
CA PRO A 305 11.93 -20.64 8.41
C PRO A 305 10.49 -20.36 7.99
N LYS A 306 9.69 -21.41 7.91
CA LYS A 306 8.24 -21.30 7.68
C LYS A 306 7.62 -20.48 8.81
N VAL A 307 6.73 -19.55 8.46
CA VAL A 307 5.98 -18.77 9.46
C VAL A 307 4.81 -19.60 9.97
N THR A 308 4.87 -19.94 11.25
CA THR A 308 3.80 -20.68 11.93
C THR A 308 2.85 -19.71 12.66
N PRO A 309 1.61 -20.12 13.00
CA PRO A 309 0.69 -19.29 13.81
C PRO A 309 1.17 -19.05 15.24
N ALA A 310 2.06 -19.89 15.77
CA ALA A 310 2.61 -19.81 17.12
C ALA A 310 3.73 -18.77 17.25
N GLU A 311 4.06 -18.41 18.47
CA GLU A 311 5.16 -17.52 18.88
C GLU A 311 4.97 -16.04 18.53
N TRP A 312 5.63 -15.18 19.32
CA TRP A 312 5.73 -13.74 19.06
C TRP A 312 6.69 -13.48 17.92
N PHE A 313 6.30 -12.61 16.99
CA PHE A 313 7.07 -12.33 15.80
C PHE A 313 7.57 -10.88 15.77
N ILE A 314 6.67 -9.90 15.75
CA ILE A 314 7.02 -8.48 15.72
C ILE A 314 7.50 -7.99 17.08
N LYS A 315 6.96 -8.51 18.18
CA LYS A 315 7.37 -8.21 19.56
C LYS A 315 8.88 -8.29 19.78
N ASN A 316 9.58 -9.13 19.00
CA ASN A 316 11.00 -9.39 19.13
C ASN A 316 11.90 -8.43 18.33
N TYR A 317 11.32 -7.43 17.62
CA TYR A 317 12.06 -6.57 16.70
C TYR A 317 11.88 -5.07 16.98
N GLY A 318 12.91 -4.32 16.58
CA GLY A 318 12.91 -2.85 16.53
C GLY A 318 12.48 -2.16 17.83
N TRP A 319 11.66 -1.16 17.68
CA TRP A 319 11.17 -0.38 18.81
C TRP A 319 10.22 -1.19 19.71
N TYR A 320 9.43 -2.11 19.17
CA TYR A 320 8.50 -2.94 19.95
C TYR A 320 9.23 -3.85 20.94
N LYS A 321 10.38 -4.41 20.55
CA LYS A 321 11.21 -5.21 21.46
C LYS A 321 11.65 -4.46 22.71
N GLN A 322 11.88 -3.15 22.59
CA GLN A 322 12.28 -2.33 23.71
C GLN A 322 11.05 -1.84 24.49
N LEU A 323 10.02 -1.37 23.77
CA LEU A 323 8.79 -0.84 24.34
C LEU A 323 8.14 -1.87 25.30
N PHE A 324 8.06 -3.11 24.88
CA PHE A 324 7.41 -4.18 25.67
C PHE A 324 8.32 -4.86 26.71
N LYS A 325 9.50 -4.31 26.98
CA LYS A 325 10.24 -4.59 28.23
C LYS A 325 9.59 -3.92 29.44
N ASP A 326 8.85 -2.84 29.22
CA ASP A 326 8.05 -2.21 30.25
C ASP A 326 6.72 -2.99 30.42
N PRO A 327 6.46 -3.55 31.63
CA PRO A 327 5.27 -4.38 31.86
C PRO A 327 3.95 -3.62 31.63
N GLU A 328 3.89 -2.32 31.95
CA GLU A 328 2.68 -1.51 31.78
C GLU A 328 2.38 -1.28 30.29
N SER A 329 3.41 -1.07 29.48
CA SER A 329 3.28 -0.94 28.02
C SER A 329 2.80 -2.26 27.37
N TRP A 330 3.31 -3.40 27.88
CA TRP A 330 2.85 -4.70 27.39
C TRP A 330 1.42 -5.01 27.84
N GLU A 331 1.08 -4.76 29.09
CA GLU A 331 -0.30 -4.96 29.61
C GLU A 331 -1.29 -4.06 28.86
N PHE A 332 -0.91 -2.81 28.53
CA PHE A 332 -1.71 -1.95 27.68
C PHE A 332 -1.97 -2.60 26.32
N ALA A 333 -0.94 -3.15 25.66
CA ALA A 333 -1.10 -3.84 24.38
C ALA A 333 -2.02 -5.07 24.49
N CYS A 334 -1.87 -5.88 25.54
CA CYS A 334 -2.76 -7.02 25.80
C CYS A 334 -4.21 -6.60 25.99
N ASN A 335 -4.46 -5.51 26.71
CA ASN A 335 -5.80 -4.98 26.90
C ASN A 335 -6.42 -4.46 25.60
N GLU A 336 -5.64 -3.80 24.73
CA GLU A 336 -6.10 -3.41 23.40
C GLU A 336 -6.49 -4.62 22.53
N TRP A 337 -5.74 -5.72 22.58
CA TRP A 337 -6.14 -6.95 21.90
C TRP A 337 -7.48 -7.48 22.44
N ARG A 338 -7.62 -7.62 23.76
CA ARG A 338 -8.86 -8.13 24.39
C ARG A 338 -10.07 -7.28 24.01
N GLN A 339 -9.94 -5.96 23.98
CA GLN A 339 -11.01 -5.04 23.61
C GLN A 339 -11.38 -5.12 22.14
N ASN A 340 -10.40 -5.30 21.26
CA ASN A 340 -10.59 -5.29 19.82
C ASN A 340 -10.66 -6.69 19.20
N ARG A 341 -10.65 -7.75 20.00
CA ARG A 341 -10.66 -9.15 19.52
C ARG A 341 -11.77 -9.44 18.51
N ALA A 342 -12.95 -8.85 18.69
CA ALA A 342 -14.07 -9.00 17.77
C ALA A 342 -13.76 -8.48 16.36
N VAL A 343 -12.91 -7.46 16.22
CA VAL A 343 -12.48 -6.91 14.92
C VAL A 343 -11.61 -7.93 14.17
N PHE A 344 -10.75 -8.67 14.88
CA PHE A 344 -9.91 -9.72 14.28
C PHE A 344 -10.75 -10.94 13.88
N LEU A 345 -11.77 -11.30 14.67
CA LEU A 345 -12.73 -12.35 14.29
C LEU A 345 -13.55 -11.96 13.06
N LEU A 346 -14.00 -10.70 12.96
CA LEU A 346 -14.71 -10.22 11.79
C LEU A 346 -13.84 -10.31 10.52
N ALA A 347 -12.53 -10.05 10.62
CA ALA A 347 -11.61 -10.24 9.50
C ALA A 347 -11.56 -11.71 9.05
N LEU A 348 -11.53 -12.66 10.01
CA LEU A 348 -11.60 -14.10 9.71
C LEU A 348 -12.92 -14.46 9.02
N ASP A 349 -14.04 -13.99 9.54
CA ASP A 349 -15.38 -14.28 9.01
C ASP A 349 -15.59 -13.68 7.61
N SER A 350 -14.96 -12.54 7.34
CA SER A 350 -15.05 -11.84 6.04
C SER A 350 -14.26 -12.53 4.91
N LEU A 351 -13.31 -13.40 5.25
CA LEU A 351 -12.37 -13.97 4.28
C LEU A 351 -13.09 -14.73 3.16
N GLN A 352 -14.07 -15.57 3.50
CA GLN A 352 -14.83 -16.36 2.52
C GLN A 352 -15.67 -15.47 1.59
N SER A 353 -16.23 -14.37 2.09
CA SER A 353 -16.99 -13.44 1.25
C SER A 353 -16.06 -12.68 0.29
N TYR A 354 -14.85 -12.34 0.71
CA TYR A 354 -13.84 -11.74 -0.17
C TYR A 354 -13.35 -12.75 -1.22
N ALA A 355 -13.17 -14.01 -0.85
CA ALA A 355 -12.80 -15.07 -1.79
C ALA A 355 -13.88 -15.31 -2.84
N ALA A 356 -15.14 -15.38 -2.43
CA ALA A 356 -16.27 -15.53 -3.34
C ALA A 356 -16.39 -14.37 -4.34
N MET A 357 -16.07 -13.13 -3.93
CA MET A 357 -16.01 -11.98 -4.83
C MET A 357 -14.95 -12.14 -5.92
N LEU A 358 -13.86 -12.86 -5.64
CA LEU A 358 -12.75 -13.08 -6.57
C LEU A 358 -12.83 -14.39 -7.35
N GLU A 359 -13.75 -15.33 -7.04
CA GLU A 359 -13.75 -16.68 -7.58
C GLU A 359 -13.60 -16.75 -9.11
N GLY A 360 -14.38 -15.98 -9.85
CA GLY A 360 -14.29 -15.93 -11.31
C GLY A 360 -12.98 -15.31 -11.80
N ALA A 361 -12.60 -14.19 -11.19
CA ALA A 361 -11.39 -13.46 -11.58
C ALA A 361 -10.10 -14.20 -11.19
N ALA A 362 -10.12 -14.99 -10.10
CA ALA A 362 -9.01 -15.85 -9.71
C ALA A 362 -8.74 -16.94 -10.76
N LYS A 363 -9.79 -17.49 -11.41
CA LYS A 363 -9.63 -18.44 -12.53
C LYS A 363 -8.86 -17.80 -13.69
N ASN A 364 -9.22 -16.57 -14.06
CA ASN A 364 -8.51 -15.81 -15.09
C ASN A 364 -7.06 -15.48 -14.68
N GLU A 365 -6.86 -15.04 -13.44
CA GLU A 365 -5.54 -14.73 -12.86
C GLU A 365 -4.59 -15.93 -12.98
N PHE A 366 -5.01 -17.10 -12.48
CA PHE A 366 -4.15 -18.28 -12.45
C PHE A 366 -4.00 -18.95 -13.81
N LYS A 367 -4.97 -18.76 -14.72
CA LYS A 367 -4.81 -19.12 -16.14
C LYS A 367 -3.72 -18.26 -16.80
N ARG A 368 -3.70 -16.94 -16.52
CA ARG A 368 -2.72 -16.01 -17.10
C ARG A 368 -1.31 -16.25 -16.57
N TRP A 369 -1.16 -16.43 -15.26
CA TRP A 369 0.14 -16.42 -14.60
C TRP A 369 0.66 -17.78 -14.18
N ASN A 370 -0.19 -18.81 -14.17
CA ASN A 370 0.15 -20.17 -13.72
C ASN A 370 0.90 -20.16 -12.37
N SER A 371 0.49 -19.27 -11.44
CA SER A 371 1.21 -19.03 -10.19
C SER A 371 0.73 -19.89 -9.03
N LEU A 372 -0.47 -20.48 -9.09
CA LEU A 372 -1.11 -21.13 -7.94
C LEU A 372 -0.30 -22.32 -7.40
N ASN A 373 0.17 -23.21 -8.27
CA ASN A 373 0.98 -24.38 -7.92
C ASN A 373 2.47 -24.23 -8.31
N ASN A 374 2.87 -23.13 -8.92
CA ASN A 374 4.23 -22.89 -9.32
C ASN A 374 5.09 -22.36 -8.19
N THR A 375 6.12 -23.11 -7.78
CA THR A 375 7.08 -22.76 -6.73
C THR A 375 8.41 -22.22 -7.25
N GLU A 376 8.54 -22.02 -8.56
CA GLU A 376 9.77 -21.52 -9.20
C GLU A 376 9.89 -19.99 -9.13
N PHE A 377 8.76 -19.29 -8.91
CA PHE A 377 8.79 -17.85 -8.74
C PHE A 377 9.54 -17.47 -7.45
N TRP A 378 10.32 -16.44 -7.55
CA TRP A 378 11.21 -15.96 -6.51
C TRP A 378 10.65 -16.06 -5.09
N GLY A 379 11.31 -16.90 -4.29
CA GLY A 379 11.08 -17.04 -2.85
C GLY A 379 9.82 -17.79 -2.41
N PHE A 380 8.86 -18.07 -3.29
CA PHE A 380 7.59 -18.70 -2.89
C PHE A 380 7.62 -20.21 -3.06
N LYS A 381 7.34 -20.92 -1.96
CA LYS A 381 7.39 -22.39 -1.88
C LYS A 381 6.08 -23.04 -1.39
N GLU A 382 4.95 -22.30 -1.43
CA GLU A 382 3.63 -22.83 -1.08
C GLU A 382 2.84 -23.12 -2.36
N PRO A 383 2.78 -24.38 -2.84
CA PRO A 383 1.90 -24.78 -3.91
C PRO A 383 0.50 -25.06 -3.38
N TYR A 384 -0.52 -24.70 -4.14
CA TYR A 384 -1.91 -25.08 -3.89
C TYR A 384 -2.51 -25.70 -5.14
N SER A 385 -3.40 -26.69 -4.95
CA SER A 385 -4.08 -27.35 -6.04
C SER A 385 -5.28 -26.54 -6.57
N SER A 386 -5.84 -25.67 -5.74
CA SER A 386 -6.97 -24.81 -6.07
C SER A 386 -6.90 -23.46 -5.33
N TYR A 387 -7.67 -22.50 -5.81
CA TYR A 387 -7.84 -21.21 -5.11
C TYR A 387 -8.50 -21.40 -3.74
N ASP A 388 -9.51 -22.27 -3.66
CA ASP A 388 -10.20 -22.58 -2.42
C ASP A 388 -9.25 -23.17 -1.38
N GLU A 389 -8.36 -24.07 -1.76
CA GLU A 389 -7.33 -24.63 -0.88
C GLU A 389 -6.41 -23.52 -0.31
N ALA A 390 -6.01 -22.57 -1.14
CA ALA A 390 -5.20 -21.44 -0.68
C ALA A 390 -5.96 -20.58 0.34
N VAL A 391 -7.23 -20.31 0.09
CA VAL A 391 -8.12 -19.54 1.01
C VAL A 391 -8.34 -20.29 2.30
N ASP A 392 -8.63 -21.59 2.26
CA ASP A 392 -8.86 -22.44 3.44
C ASP A 392 -7.59 -22.55 4.30
N SER A 393 -6.42 -22.64 3.66
CA SER A 393 -5.12 -22.60 4.36
C SER A 393 -4.94 -21.29 5.12
N LEU A 394 -5.17 -20.16 4.47
CA LEU A 394 -5.10 -18.84 5.12
C LEU A 394 -6.10 -18.72 6.26
N GLN A 395 -7.34 -19.17 6.06
CA GLN A 395 -8.39 -19.13 7.10
C GLN A 395 -8.01 -19.98 8.31
N SER A 396 -7.50 -21.18 8.08
CA SER A 396 -7.04 -22.08 9.14
C SER A 396 -5.88 -21.48 9.92
N TRP A 397 -4.92 -20.87 9.22
CA TRP A 397 -3.77 -20.21 9.83
C TRP A 397 -4.22 -19.03 10.72
N ILE A 398 -5.11 -18.17 10.22
CA ILE A 398 -5.66 -17.02 10.98
C ILE A 398 -6.39 -17.51 12.24
N ARG A 399 -7.22 -18.54 12.14
CA ARG A 399 -7.95 -19.11 13.30
C ARG A 399 -6.97 -19.59 14.38
N GLN A 400 -5.93 -20.32 13.99
CA GLN A 400 -4.90 -20.79 14.90
C GLN A 400 -4.10 -19.61 15.50
N ARG A 401 -3.87 -18.55 14.73
CA ARG A 401 -3.15 -17.36 15.21
C ARG A 401 -3.94 -16.63 16.30
N ILE A 402 -5.24 -16.42 16.09
CA ILE A 402 -6.10 -15.78 17.09
C ILE A 402 -6.10 -16.63 18.38
N ALA A 403 -6.30 -17.94 18.27
CA ALA A 403 -6.29 -18.82 19.43
C ALA A 403 -4.96 -18.76 20.19
N TRP A 404 -3.83 -18.79 19.46
CA TRP A 404 -2.51 -18.72 20.08
C TRP A 404 -2.28 -17.39 20.82
N ILE A 405 -2.67 -16.24 20.22
CA ILE A 405 -2.54 -14.94 20.88
C ILE A 405 -3.41 -14.90 22.15
N ASP A 406 -4.65 -15.35 22.08
CA ASP A 406 -5.58 -15.40 23.22
C ASP A 406 -5.02 -16.17 24.42
N GLU A 407 -4.23 -17.22 24.18
CA GLU A 407 -3.62 -18.05 25.23
C GLU A 407 -2.35 -17.41 25.83
N HIS A 408 -1.74 -16.42 25.15
CA HIS A 408 -0.41 -15.92 25.51
C HIS A 408 -0.36 -14.44 25.90
N ILE A 409 -1.54 -13.81 26.09
CA ILE A 409 -1.68 -12.40 26.52
C ILE A 409 -2.21 -12.27 27.97
#